data_feb3ccf96175e421b0b28978da1ad642
#
_entry.id   feb3ccf96175e421b0b28978da1ad642
#
_cell.length_a   1.000
_cell.length_b   1.000
_cell.length_c   1.000
_cell.angle_alpha   90.00
_cell.angle_beta   90.00
_cell.angle_gamma   90.00
#
_symmetry.space_group_name_H-M   'P 1'
#
loop_
_entity.id
_entity.type
_entity.pdbx_description
1 polymer ?
#
loop_
_entity_poly.entity_id
_entity_poly.type
_entity_poly.pdbx_seq_one_letter_code
_entity_poly.pdbx_strand_id
1 'polypeptide(L)'
;MHALTIKNLQKTYPNGNQALKGIDFNVESGDFYALLGPNGAGKTTAIGIICSLVQKSAGSVEIFGHSIDHDLEAAKACLGLVPQEVNLNLFDSVQNIVMNQAGYYGLNRKLAHERAEKYLTELRLWDRRNDAARSLSGGMKRRLMIARALIHEPKLLILDEPTAGVDIEIRRSMWEFLRKINEAGTTIILTTHYLEEAESLCRHVAIIDGGQIIENARMSSILRKLQREVFVLSLRDPLPEALRLDGFEVTRLDDTEIEVAIEAGRDLNELFAALSAQGLSVQSLRNKANRLEELFLGLVDTKKQAGAGS
;
A
#
# COMPACT_ATOMS: atom_id res chain seq x y z
N MET A 1 -0.17 -11.73 -18.28
CA MET A 1 0.72 -10.71 -18.88
C MET A 1 1.23 -9.82 -17.76
N HIS A 2 2.56 -9.60 -17.66
CA HIS A 2 3.11 -8.76 -16.60
C HIS A 2 2.95 -7.28 -16.94
N ALA A 3 2.45 -6.51 -15.98
CA ALA A 3 2.41 -5.05 -16.05
C ALA A 3 3.78 -4.43 -15.72
N LEU A 4 4.52 -5.07 -14.81
CA LEU A 4 5.88 -4.69 -14.43
C LEU A 4 6.73 -5.95 -14.32
N THR A 5 7.94 -5.91 -14.88
CA THR A 5 8.97 -6.96 -14.71
C THR A 5 10.25 -6.30 -14.27
N ILE A 6 10.79 -6.73 -13.15
CA ILE A 6 12.07 -6.28 -12.61
C ILE A 6 13.00 -7.49 -12.47
N LYS A 7 14.22 -7.38 -13.04
CA LYS A 7 15.23 -8.43 -12.99
C LYS A 7 16.56 -7.86 -12.52
N ASN A 8 17.08 -8.44 -11.44
CA ASN A 8 18.37 -8.12 -10.83
C ASN A 8 18.64 -6.62 -10.70
N LEU A 9 17.61 -5.86 -10.27
CA LEU A 9 17.69 -4.40 -10.21
C LEU A 9 18.60 -3.96 -9.07
N GLN A 10 19.63 -3.20 -9.41
CA GLN A 10 20.63 -2.70 -8.47
C GLN A 10 20.74 -1.18 -8.51
N LYS A 11 20.99 -0.60 -7.35
CA LYS A 11 21.32 0.82 -7.21
C LYS A 11 22.35 1.05 -6.12
N THR A 12 23.48 1.56 -6.53
CA THR A 12 24.51 2.14 -5.64
C THR A 12 24.60 3.63 -5.91
N TYR A 13 24.49 4.43 -4.87
CA TYR A 13 24.64 5.90 -4.94
C TYR A 13 26.14 6.28 -4.87
N PRO A 14 26.52 7.51 -5.32
CA PRO A 14 27.92 7.95 -5.30
C PRO A 14 28.60 7.94 -3.93
N ASN A 15 27.82 8.03 -2.85
CA ASN A 15 28.31 7.91 -1.47
C ASN A 15 28.58 6.47 -1.01
N GLY A 16 28.51 5.50 -1.90
CA GLY A 16 28.73 4.08 -1.60
C GLY A 16 27.51 3.35 -1.04
N ASN A 17 26.38 4.04 -0.78
CA ASN A 17 25.17 3.40 -0.28
C ASN A 17 24.52 2.53 -1.37
N GLN A 18 24.45 1.23 -1.13
CA GLN A 18 23.78 0.27 -1.99
C GLN A 18 22.30 0.14 -1.58
N ALA A 19 21.45 0.96 -2.18
CA ALA A 19 20.02 1.03 -1.88
C ALA A 19 19.23 -0.17 -2.43
N LEU A 20 19.66 -0.78 -3.55
CA LEU A 20 19.10 -2.01 -4.09
C LEU A 20 20.21 -2.99 -4.42
N LYS A 21 20.05 -4.26 -4.02
CA LYS A 21 21.07 -5.31 -4.05
C LYS A 21 20.72 -6.45 -5.00
N GLY A 22 20.05 -6.15 -6.12
CA GLY A 22 19.57 -7.15 -7.07
C GLY A 22 18.20 -7.67 -6.71
N ILE A 23 17.19 -6.80 -6.78
CA ILE A 23 15.79 -7.19 -6.53
C ILE A 23 15.16 -7.74 -7.80
N ASP A 24 14.32 -8.77 -7.61
CA ASP A 24 13.54 -9.43 -8.65
C ASP A 24 12.08 -9.52 -8.21
N PHE A 25 11.14 -8.98 -8.98
CA PHE A 25 9.72 -9.24 -8.83
C PHE A 25 8.94 -8.85 -10.08
N ASN A 26 7.74 -9.45 -10.21
CA ASN A 26 6.81 -9.18 -11.29
C ASN A 26 5.46 -8.76 -10.72
N VAL A 27 4.76 -7.89 -11.44
CA VAL A 27 3.38 -7.50 -11.14
C VAL A 27 2.50 -7.89 -12.33
N GLU A 28 1.44 -8.64 -12.08
CA GLU A 28 0.50 -9.03 -13.12
C GLU A 28 -0.38 -7.87 -13.56
N SER A 29 -0.82 -7.89 -14.84
CA SER A 29 -1.77 -6.91 -15.35
C SER A 29 -3.09 -6.97 -14.58
N GLY A 30 -3.62 -5.82 -14.18
CA GLY A 30 -4.84 -5.68 -13.41
C GLY A 30 -4.68 -5.98 -11.91
N ASP A 31 -3.46 -6.26 -11.43
CA ASP A 31 -3.23 -6.51 -10.02
C ASP A 31 -3.25 -5.23 -9.17
N PHE A 32 -3.55 -5.39 -7.89
CA PHE A 32 -3.33 -4.38 -6.87
C PHE A 32 -2.23 -4.91 -5.94
N TYR A 33 -1.05 -4.36 -6.07
CA TYR A 33 0.19 -4.85 -5.51
C TYR A 33 0.77 -3.90 -4.48
N ALA A 34 1.17 -4.40 -3.32
CA ALA A 34 1.86 -3.62 -2.29
C ALA A 34 3.37 -3.82 -2.35
N LEU A 35 4.14 -2.75 -2.26
CA LEU A 35 5.58 -2.78 -1.99
C LEU A 35 5.82 -2.21 -0.59
N LEU A 36 6.02 -3.07 0.39
CA LEU A 36 6.16 -2.74 1.80
C LEU A 36 7.61 -2.83 2.26
N GLY A 37 7.93 -2.12 3.31
CA GLY A 37 9.26 -2.17 3.93
C GLY A 37 9.49 -0.99 4.87
N PRO A 38 10.46 -1.06 5.77
CA PRO A 38 10.81 0.05 6.66
C PRO A 38 11.35 1.26 5.89
N ASN A 39 11.51 2.37 6.58
CA ASN A 39 12.16 3.55 6.00
C ASN A 39 13.62 3.22 5.65
N GLY A 40 14.05 3.64 4.46
CA GLY A 40 15.39 3.33 3.96
C GLY A 40 15.54 1.92 3.32
N ALA A 41 14.48 1.11 3.29
CA ALA A 41 14.54 -0.24 2.71
C ALA A 41 14.81 -0.30 1.19
N GLY A 42 14.61 0.83 0.47
CA GLY A 42 14.81 0.90 -0.98
C GLY A 42 13.53 1.14 -1.79
N LYS A 43 12.35 1.25 -1.17
CA LYS A 43 11.05 1.45 -1.86
C LYS A 43 11.07 2.65 -2.82
N THR A 44 11.35 3.84 -2.31
CA THR A 44 11.39 5.08 -3.10
C THR A 44 12.46 5.03 -4.18
N THR A 45 13.60 4.35 -3.93
CA THR A 45 14.63 4.13 -4.95
C THR A 45 14.10 3.23 -6.07
N ALA A 46 13.43 2.12 -5.74
CA ALA A 46 12.84 1.22 -6.73
C ALA A 46 11.78 1.96 -7.57
N ILE A 47 10.85 2.67 -6.93
CA ILE A 47 9.84 3.51 -7.63
C ILE A 47 10.52 4.56 -8.50
N GLY A 48 11.52 5.27 -7.98
CA GLY A 48 12.25 6.28 -8.74
C GLY A 48 12.90 5.71 -10.02
N ILE A 49 13.41 4.48 -9.97
CA ILE A 49 13.97 3.81 -11.16
C ILE A 49 12.87 3.38 -12.12
N ILE A 50 11.78 2.76 -11.64
CA ILE A 50 10.64 2.36 -12.49
C ILE A 50 10.09 3.57 -13.24
N CYS A 51 9.98 4.71 -12.56
CA CYS A 51 9.51 5.98 -13.16
C CYS A 51 10.60 6.74 -13.95
N SER A 52 11.81 6.19 -14.08
CA SER A 52 12.96 6.83 -14.74
C SER A 52 13.34 8.19 -14.15
N LEU A 53 13.08 8.40 -12.86
CA LEU A 53 13.53 9.57 -12.09
C LEU A 53 14.90 9.33 -11.44
N VAL A 54 15.28 8.07 -11.24
CA VAL A 54 16.56 7.64 -10.69
C VAL A 54 17.20 6.66 -11.68
N GLN A 55 18.45 6.89 -12.00
CA GLN A 55 19.22 5.97 -12.85
C GLN A 55 19.61 4.73 -12.07
N LYS A 56 19.32 3.53 -12.59
CA LYS A 56 19.77 2.26 -12.03
C LYS A 56 21.29 2.06 -12.20
N SER A 57 21.89 1.21 -11.39
CA SER A 57 23.30 0.78 -11.54
C SER A 57 23.42 -0.47 -12.40
N ALA A 58 22.47 -1.42 -12.28
CA ALA A 58 22.41 -2.64 -13.07
C ALA A 58 20.99 -3.22 -13.07
N GLY A 59 20.76 -4.28 -13.85
CA GLY A 59 19.46 -4.96 -13.96
C GLY A 59 18.58 -4.37 -15.06
N SER A 60 17.35 -4.86 -15.17
CA SER A 60 16.37 -4.40 -16.16
C SER A 60 15.00 -4.15 -15.54
N VAL A 61 14.26 -3.22 -16.14
CA VAL A 61 12.87 -2.90 -15.80
C VAL A 61 12.07 -2.80 -17.10
N GLU A 62 10.95 -3.49 -17.15
CA GLU A 62 10.01 -3.45 -18.28
C GLU A 62 8.61 -3.14 -17.76
N ILE A 63 7.89 -2.24 -18.42
CA ILE A 63 6.51 -1.85 -18.15
C ILE A 63 5.66 -2.27 -19.35
N PHE A 64 4.76 -3.24 -19.15
CA PHE A 64 3.98 -3.86 -20.23
C PHE A 64 4.84 -4.32 -21.42
N GLY A 65 6.05 -4.82 -21.15
CA GLY A 65 7.01 -5.28 -22.15
C GLY A 65 7.88 -4.18 -22.77
N HIS A 66 7.65 -2.90 -22.42
CA HIS A 66 8.48 -1.77 -22.85
C HIS A 66 9.63 -1.56 -21.85
N SER A 67 10.87 -1.67 -22.36
CA SER A 67 12.06 -1.43 -21.54
C SER A 67 12.24 0.05 -21.22
N ILE A 68 12.51 0.40 -19.98
CA ILE A 68 12.83 1.78 -19.60
C ILE A 68 14.16 2.28 -20.18
N ASP A 69 15.02 1.38 -20.68
CA ASP A 69 16.31 1.72 -21.27
C ASP A 69 16.24 1.92 -22.79
N HIS A 70 15.33 1.21 -23.47
CA HIS A 70 15.31 1.15 -24.95
C HIS A 70 14.00 1.68 -25.57
N ASP A 71 12.90 1.69 -24.77
CA ASP A 71 11.57 2.13 -25.22
C ASP A 71 10.89 2.98 -24.15
N LEU A 72 11.61 4.01 -23.70
CA LEU A 72 11.23 4.84 -22.56
C LEU A 72 9.89 5.57 -22.76
N GLU A 73 9.62 6.05 -23.98
CA GLU A 73 8.39 6.80 -24.26
C GLU A 73 7.16 5.91 -24.13
N ALA A 74 7.20 4.70 -24.69
CA ALA A 74 6.10 3.74 -24.58
C ALA A 74 5.93 3.23 -23.13
N ALA A 75 7.05 3.01 -22.42
CA ALA A 75 7.01 2.66 -21.00
C ALA A 75 6.33 3.77 -20.17
N LYS A 76 6.70 5.03 -20.38
CA LYS A 76 6.09 6.19 -19.70
C LYS A 76 4.64 6.42 -20.09
N ALA A 77 4.25 6.16 -21.33
CA ALA A 77 2.85 6.25 -21.76
C ALA A 77 1.94 5.27 -21.02
N CYS A 78 2.48 4.14 -20.56
CA CYS A 78 1.75 3.16 -19.76
C CYS A 78 1.68 3.51 -18.26
N LEU A 79 2.44 4.50 -17.78
CA LEU A 79 2.70 4.74 -16.37
C LEU A 79 2.12 6.05 -15.86
N GLY A 80 1.39 6.01 -14.75
CA GLY A 80 1.04 7.17 -13.92
C GLY A 80 1.75 7.11 -12.57
N LEU A 81 2.21 8.24 -12.06
CA LEU A 81 2.89 8.35 -10.76
C LEU A 81 2.22 9.38 -9.87
N VAL A 82 1.91 8.97 -8.65
CA VAL A 82 1.56 9.87 -7.54
C VAL A 82 2.68 9.79 -6.50
N PRO A 83 3.59 10.77 -6.45
CA PRO A 83 4.70 10.76 -5.51
C PRO A 83 4.24 11.08 -4.08
N GLN A 84 5.08 10.76 -3.11
CA GLN A 84 4.83 10.99 -1.68
C GLN A 84 4.64 12.48 -1.37
N GLU A 85 5.50 13.35 -1.91
CA GLU A 85 5.39 14.78 -1.70
C GLU A 85 4.47 15.46 -2.71
N VAL A 86 3.78 16.53 -2.27
CA VAL A 86 2.94 17.34 -3.14
C VAL A 86 3.82 18.19 -4.05
N ASN A 87 3.87 17.84 -5.32
CA ASN A 87 4.65 18.51 -6.37
C ASN A 87 3.75 19.22 -7.41
N LEU A 88 2.79 20.01 -6.93
CA LEU A 88 1.89 20.79 -7.77
C LEU A 88 2.37 22.24 -7.90
N ASN A 89 2.11 22.87 -9.06
CA ASN A 89 2.18 24.33 -9.14
C ASN A 89 1.01 24.93 -8.34
N LEU A 90 1.30 25.44 -7.16
CA LEU A 90 0.28 25.91 -6.22
C LEU A 90 -0.48 27.16 -6.69
N PHE A 91 0.04 27.87 -7.67
CA PHE A 91 -0.58 29.08 -8.23
C PHE A 91 -1.53 28.79 -9.43
N ASP A 92 -1.39 27.63 -10.03
CA ASP A 92 -2.28 27.19 -11.11
C ASP A 92 -3.65 26.74 -10.56
N SER A 93 -4.67 26.85 -11.41
CA SER A 93 -5.97 26.28 -11.08
C SER A 93 -5.94 24.75 -11.13
N VAL A 94 -6.82 24.14 -10.35
CA VAL A 94 -7.01 22.67 -10.29
C VAL A 94 -7.16 22.09 -11.71
N GLN A 95 -7.99 22.70 -12.54
CA GLN A 95 -8.21 22.25 -13.91
C GLN A 95 -6.95 22.41 -14.78
N ASN A 96 -6.25 23.55 -14.69
CA ASN A 96 -5.05 23.79 -15.50
C ASN A 96 -3.94 22.79 -15.19
N ILE A 97 -3.76 22.40 -13.94
CA ILE A 97 -2.79 21.38 -13.55
C ILE A 97 -3.05 20.06 -14.28
N VAL A 98 -4.31 19.63 -14.33
CA VAL A 98 -4.70 18.39 -14.99
C VAL A 98 -4.61 18.52 -16.52
N MET A 99 -5.05 19.64 -17.07
CA MET A 99 -5.00 19.93 -18.52
C MET A 99 -3.56 20.04 -19.04
N ASN A 100 -2.66 20.67 -18.29
CA ASN A 100 -1.24 20.74 -18.62
C ASN A 100 -0.62 19.34 -18.70
N GLN A 101 -0.93 18.49 -17.73
CA GLN A 101 -0.47 17.09 -17.74
C GLN A 101 -0.98 16.34 -18.98
N ALA A 102 -2.26 16.52 -19.34
CA ALA A 102 -2.81 15.94 -20.57
C ALA A 102 -2.02 16.39 -21.83
N GLY A 103 -1.63 17.66 -21.85
CA GLY A 103 -0.79 18.21 -22.93
C GLY A 103 0.57 17.53 -23.06
N TYR A 104 1.24 17.20 -21.95
CA TYR A 104 2.51 16.47 -21.96
C TYR A 104 2.39 15.06 -22.57
N TYR A 105 1.21 14.43 -22.48
CA TYR A 105 0.92 13.14 -23.10
C TYR A 105 0.28 13.27 -24.48
N GLY A 106 0.23 14.47 -25.06
CA GLY A 106 -0.26 14.69 -26.42
C GLY A 106 -1.78 14.53 -26.59
N LEU A 107 -2.57 14.58 -25.51
CA LEU A 107 -4.02 14.51 -25.60
C LEU A 107 -4.57 15.76 -26.28
N ASN A 108 -5.51 15.60 -27.23
CA ASN A 108 -6.22 16.72 -27.78
C ASN A 108 -7.09 17.40 -26.71
N ARG A 109 -7.37 18.71 -26.91
CA ARG A 109 -8.04 19.54 -25.91
C ARG A 109 -9.42 19.03 -25.49
N LYS A 110 -10.17 18.45 -26.43
CA LYS A 110 -11.53 17.94 -26.16
C LYS A 110 -11.46 16.73 -25.22
N LEU A 111 -10.65 15.72 -25.57
CA LEU A 111 -10.45 14.53 -24.76
C LEU A 111 -9.85 14.85 -23.39
N ALA A 112 -8.88 15.78 -23.35
CA ALA A 112 -8.30 16.25 -22.10
C ALA A 112 -9.35 16.86 -21.16
N HIS A 113 -10.28 17.66 -21.71
CA HIS A 113 -11.37 18.27 -20.93
C HIS A 113 -12.37 17.22 -20.43
N GLU A 114 -12.79 16.29 -21.27
CA GLU A 114 -13.70 15.19 -20.91
C GLU A 114 -13.11 14.35 -19.77
N ARG A 115 -11.82 13.99 -19.86
CA ARG A 115 -11.14 13.22 -18.81
C ARG A 115 -10.90 14.04 -17.55
N ALA A 116 -10.57 15.33 -17.66
CA ALA A 116 -10.40 16.22 -16.53
C ALA A 116 -11.73 16.34 -15.74
N GLU A 117 -12.85 16.54 -16.43
CA GLU A 117 -14.18 16.56 -15.81
C GLU A 117 -14.48 15.25 -15.10
N LYS A 118 -14.28 14.10 -15.78
CA LYS A 118 -14.47 12.78 -15.22
C LYS A 118 -13.70 12.59 -13.90
N TYR A 119 -12.37 12.75 -13.93
CA TYR A 119 -11.53 12.45 -12.76
C TYR A 119 -11.67 13.49 -11.66
N LEU A 120 -11.84 14.77 -11.98
CA LEU A 120 -12.08 15.80 -10.97
C LEU A 120 -13.44 15.63 -10.29
N THR A 121 -14.47 15.18 -11.02
CA THR A 121 -15.79 14.86 -10.45
C THR A 121 -15.71 13.64 -9.54
N GLU A 122 -15.12 12.55 -9.99
CA GLU A 122 -14.97 11.32 -9.20
C GLU A 122 -14.15 11.55 -7.92
N LEU A 123 -13.17 12.44 -7.96
CA LEU A 123 -12.33 12.83 -6.82
C LEU A 123 -12.88 14.04 -6.04
N ARG A 124 -14.14 14.48 -6.32
CA ARG A 124 -14.83 15.58 -5.64
C ARG A 124 -14.05 16.91 -5.67
N LEU A 125 -13.46 17.24 -6.82
CA LEU A 125 -12.70 18.47 -7.06
C LEU A 125 -13.28 19.34 -8.17
N TRP A 126 -14.33 18.89 -8.87
CA TRP A 126 -14.89 19.60 -10.03
C TRP A 126 -15.42 20.99 -9.69
N ASP A 127 -16.10 21.13 -8.54
CA ASP A 127 -16.62 22.42 -8.08
C ASP A 127 -15.52 23.43 -7.72
N ARG A 128 -14.32 22.92 -7.45
CA ARG A 128 -13.13 23.72 -7.13
C ARG A 128 -12.16 23.84 -8.31
N ARG A 129 -12.58 23.45 -9.53
CA ARG A 129 -11.70 23.37 -10.73
C ARG A 129 -11.03 24.68 -11.10
N ASN A 130 -11.66 25.82 -10.80
CA ASN A 130 -11.15 27.16 -11.06
C ASN A 130 -10.29 27.74 -9.91
N ASP A 131 -10.29 27.09 -8.76
CA ASP A 131 -9.54 27.55 -7.61
C ASP A 131 -8.05 27.27 -7.80
N ALA A 132 -7.21 28.16 -7.26
CA ALA A 132 -5.77 27.91 -7.21
C ALA A 132 -5.45 26.74 -6.27
N ALA A 133 -4.54 25.85 -6.66
CA ALA A 133 -4.20 24.65 -5.87
C ALA A 133 -3.70 24.97 -4.45
N ARG A 134 -3.16 26.17 -4.21
CA ARG A 134 -2.77 26.63 -2.87
C ARG A 134 -3.93 26.68 -1.86
N SER A 135 -5.16 26.93 -2.33
CA SER A 135 -6.36 27.03 -1.48
C SER A 135 -6.93 25.66 -1.06
N LEU A 136 -6.41 24.57 -1.62
CA LEU A 136 -6.85 23.24 -1.32
C LEU A 136 -6.26 22.71 0.01
N SER A 137 -7.04 21.91 0.74
CA SER A 137 -6.53 21.14 1.88
C SER A 137 -5.50 20.08 1.43
N GLY A 138 -4.76 19.51 2.37
CA GLY A 138 -3.79 18.44 2.08
C GLY A 138 -4.41 17.24 1.36
N GLY A 139 -5.56 16.79 1.85
CA GLY A 139 -6.30 15.68 1.23
C GLY A 139 -6.82 16.03 -0.18
N MET A 140 -7.27 17.27 -0.41
CA MET A 140 -7.69 17.73 -1.74
C MET A 140 -6.49 17.82 -2.71
N LYS A 141 -5.34 18.27 -2.24
CA LYS A 141 -4.10 18.27 -3.04
C LYS A 141 -3.71 16.85 -3.43
N ARG A 142 -3.84 15.88 -2.50
CA ARG A 142 -3.55 14.48 -2.78
C ARG A 142 -4.50 13.91 -3.84
N ARG A 143 -5.79 14.19 -3.76
CA ARG A 143 -6.77 13.83 -4.80
C ARG A 143 -6.43 14.46 -6.15
N LEU A 144 -6.00 15.71 -6.18
CA LEU A 144 -5.58 16.39 -7.41
C LEU A 144 -4.36 15.72 -8.05
N MET A 145 -3.40 15.26 -7.26
CA MET A 145 -2.25 14.49 -7.76
C MET A 145 -2.70 13.18 -8.41
N ILE A 146 -3.70 12.50 -7.84
CA ILE A 146 -4.27 11.28 -8.42
C ILE A 146 -4.99 11.62 -9.75
N ALA A 147 -5.81 12.67 -9.80
CA ALA A 147 -6.47 13.11 -11.04
C ALA A 147 -5.44 13.41 -12.13
N ARG A 148 -4.37 14.13 -11.77
CA ARG A 148 -3.27 14.43 -12.69
C ARG A 148 -2.59 13.16 -13.22
N ALA A 149 -2.32 12.19 -12.36
CA ALA A 149 -1.67 10.94 -12.75
C ALA A 149 -2.54 10.06 -13.66
N LEU A 150 -3.88 10.20 -13.58
CA LEU A 150 -4.83 9.40 -14.34
C LEU A 150 -5.28 10.03 -15.68
N ILE A 151 -4.95 11.30 -15.97
CA ILE A 151 -5.49 12.04 -17.10
C ILE A 151 -5.21 11.38 -18.47
N HIS A 152 -4.08 10.70 -18.61
CA HIS A 152 -3.72 9.96 -19.82
C HIS A 152 -4.17 8.50 -19.81
N GLU A 153 -4.92 8.07 -18.79
CA GLU A 153 -5.43 6.70 -18.57
C GLU A 153 -4.31 5.64 -18.61
N PRO A 154 -3.33 5.73 -17.70
CA PRO A 154 -2.22 4.79 -17.65
C PRO A 154 -2.70 3.37 -17.36
N LYS A 155 -2.01 2.36 -17.89
CA LYS A 155 -2.25 0.95 -17.59
C LYS A 155 -1.68 0.53 -16.22
N LEU A 156 -0.64 1.25 -15.75
CA LEU A 156 0.01 1.07 -14.45
C LEU A 156 0.00 2.39 -13.69
N LEU A 157 -0.56 2.40 -12.48
CA LEU A 157 -0.53 3.53 -11.56
C LEU A 157 0.35 3.18 -10.36
N ILE A 158 1.36 4.00 -10.09
CA ILE A 158 2.19 3.89 -8.89
C ILE A 158 1.79 4.98 -7.91
N LEU A 159 1.53 4.58 -6.68
CA LEU A 159 1.13 5.45 -5.58
C LEU A 159 2.15 5.33 -4.44
N ASP A 160 2.92 6.38 -4.22
CA ASP A 160 3.91 6.42 -3.13
C ASP A 160 3.29 7.11 -1.91
N GLU A 161 2.91 6.31 -0.90
CA GLU A 161 2.24 6.74 0.33
C GLU A 161 1.01 7.66 0.09
N PRO A 162 0.01 7.25 -0.69
CA PRO A 162 -1.04 8.14 -1.19
C PRO A 162 -1.94 8.70 -0.09
N THR A 163 -2.03 8.07 1.07
CA THR A 163 -2.90 8.46 2.18
C THR A 163 -2.17 8.97 3.40
N ALA A 164 -0.83 9.20 3.30
CA ALA A 164 -0.05 9.75 4.38
C ALA A 164 -0.55 11.15 4.80
N GLY A 165 -0.82 11.33 6.10
CA GLY A 165 -1.29 12.60 6.65
C GLY A 165 -2.73 12.99 6.25
N VAL A 166 -3.52 12.03 5.75
CA VAL A 166 -4.93 12.24 5.37
C VAL A 166 -5.85 11.65 6.46
N ASP A 167 -6.93 12.35 6.78
CA ASP A 167 -7.93 11.86 7.73
C ASP A 167 -8.63 10.57 7.26
N ILE A 168 -9.27 9.87 8.20
CA ILE A 168 -9.88 8.54 7.97
C ILE A 168 -10.96 8.58 6.88
N GLU A 169 -11.77 9.63 6.84
CA GLU A 169 -12.91 9.72 5.92
C GLU A 169 -12.42 9.93 4.47
N ILE A 170 -11.44 10.82 4.30
CA ILE A 170 -10.79 11.05 3.01
C ILE A 170 -10.04 9.79 2.56
N ARG A 171 -9.33 9.10 3.47
CA ARG A 171 -8.64 7.86 3.19
C ARG A 171 -9.59 6.78 2.65
N ARG A 172 -10.72 6.53 3.32
CA ARG A 172 -11.72 5.56 2.87
C ARG A 172 -12.27 5.88 1.48
N SER A 173 -12.61 7.15 1.23
CA SER A 173 -13.10 7.56 -0.10
C SER A 173 -12.04 7.39 -1.19
N MET A 174 -10.76 7.58 -0.87
CA MET A 174 -9.66 7.29 -1.81
C MET A 174 -9.51 5.80 -2.07
N TRP A 175 -9.64 4.95 -1.06
CA TRP A 175 -9.60 3.50 -1.22
C TRP A 175 -10.72 2.98 -2.13
N GLU A 176 -11.94 3.46 -1.95
CA GLU A 176 -13.08 3.14 -2.82
C GLU A 176 -12.80 3.53 -4.28
N PHE A 177 -12.28 4.74 -4.48
CA PHE A 177 -11.90 5.20 -5.82
C PHE A 177 -10.79 4.33 -6.43
N LEU A 178 -9.74 4.00 -5.68
CA LEU A 178 -8.65 3.16 -6.16
C LEU A 178 -9.10 1.73 -6.49
N ARG A 179 -10.01 1.15 -5.69
CA ARG A 179 -10.63 -0.15 -6.03
C ARG A 179 -11.37 -0.07 -7.36
N LYS A 180 -12.20 0.96 -7.54
CA LYS A 180 -12.98 1.15 -8.76
C LYS A 180 -12.11 1.21 -10.02
N ILE A 181 -11.02 1.97 -9.99
CA ILE A 181 -10.11 2.05 -11.15
C ILE A 181 -9.31 0.75 -11.36
N ASN A 182 -8.98 0.03 -10.30
CA ASN A 182 -8.34 -1.28 -10.42
C ASN A 182 -9.30 -2.34 -10.99
N GLU A 183 -10.56 -2.36 -10.56
CA GLU A 183 -11.63 -3.20 -11.12
C GLU A 183 -11.90 -2.89 -12.60
N ALA A 184 -11.72 -1.64 -13.02
CA ALA A 184 -11.78 -1.24 -14.42
C ALA A 184 -10.54 -1.66 -15.25
N GLY A 185 -9.55 -2.33 -14.64
CA GLY A 185 -8.40 -2.94 -15.31
C GLY A 185 -7.06 -2.22 -15.13
N THR A 186 -7.00 -1.07 -14.44
CA THR A 186 -5.73 -0.39 -14.14
C THR A 186 -4.94 -1.20 -13.12
N THR A 187 -3.70 -1.56 -13.43
CA THR A 187 -2.77 -2.17 -12.46
C THR A 187 -2.33 -1.09 -11.47
N ILE A 188 -2.28 -1.42 -10.18
CA ILE A 188 -1.87 -0.46 -9.15
C ILE A 188 -0.71 -1.03 -8.33
N ILE A 189 0.34 -0.24 -8.15
CA ILE A 189 1.41 -0.49 -7.18
C ILE A 189 1.31 0.57 -6.09
N LEU A 190 1.21 0.12 -4.86
CA LEU A 190 1.05 0.95 -3.67
C LEU A 190 2.25 0.77 -2.75
N THR A 191 2.89 1.87 -2.33
CA THR A 191 3.71 1.85 -1.12
C THR A 191 2.93 2.49 0.01
N THR A 192 3.05 1.94 1.18
CA THR A 192 2.44 2.51 2.38
C THR A 192 3.17 2.02 3.64
N HIS A 193 3.10 2.79 4.70
CA HIS A 193 3.45 2.37 6.05
C HIS A 193 2.19 2.02 6.87
N TYR A 194 0.99 2.26 6.32
CA TYR A 194 -0.28 1.82 6.89
C TYR A 194 -0.60 0.42 6.39
N LEU A 195 -0.24 -0.59 7.15
CA LEU A 195 -0.38 -2.00 6.74
C LEU A 195 -1.85 -2.41 6.54
N GLU A 196 -2.80 -1.77 7.26
CA GLU A 196 -4.24 -1.89 7.03
C GLU A 196 -4.64 -1.52 5.60
N GLU A 197 -4.01 -0.47 5.02
CA GLU A 197 -4.25 -0.07 3.64
C GLU A 197 -3.82 -1.15 2.65
N ALA A 198 -2.63 -1.72 2.85
CA ALA A 198 -2.13 -2.81 2.01
C ALA A 198 -3.00 -4.06 2.13
N GLU A 199 -3.37 -4.47 3.35
CA GLU A 199 -4.24 -5.62 3.60
C GLU A 199 -5.63 -5.44 2.98
N SER A 200 -6.18 -4.21 3.06
CA SER A 200 -7.52 -3.90 2.55
C SER A 200 -7.59 -3.83 1.03
N LEU A 201 -6.53 -3.36 0.35
CA LEU A 201 -6.54 -3.06 -1.07
C LEU A 201 -5.79 -4.07 -1.92
N CYS A 202 -4.70 -4.63 -1.43
CA CYS A 202 -3.74 -5.34 -2.27
C CYS A 202 -3.96 -6.85 -2.26
N ARG A 203 -3.88 -7.48 -3.46
CA ARG A 203 -3.94 -8.93 -3.61
C ARG A 203 -2.59 -9.60 -3.46
N HIS A 204 -1.52 -8.90 -3.84
CA HIS A 204 -0.14 -9.37 -3.70
C HIS A 204 0.70 -8.33 -2.95
N VAL A 205 1.75 -8.81 -2.33
CA VAL A 205 2.68 -7.96 -1.59
C VAL A 205 4.11 -8.46 -1.75
N ALA A 206 5.02 -7.52 -2.01
CA ALA A 206 6.45 -7.73 -1.79
C ALA A 206 6.89 -6.94 -0.56
N ILE A 207 7.70 -7.57 0.28
CA ILE A 207 8.35 -6.93 1.41
C ILE A 207 9.82 -6.75 1.06
N ILE A 208 10.26 -5.49 1.06
CA ILE A 208 11.66 -5.13 0.83
C ILE A 208 12.32 -4.69 2.14
N ASP A 209 13.51 -5.20 2.41
CA ASP A 209 14.32 -4.77 3.54
C ASP A 209 15.81 -4.78 3.19
N GLY A 210 16.53 -3.71 3.58
CA GLY A 210 17.96 -3.55 3.31
C GLY A 210 18.33 -3.70 1.83
N GLY A 211 17.43 -3.30 0.91
CA GLY A 211 17.63 -3.37 -0.54
C GLY A 211 17.41 -4.74 -1.17
N GLN A 212 16.75 -5.68 -0.47
CA GLN A 212 16.43 -7.02 -0.96
C GLN A 212 14.95 -7.34 -0.75
N ILE A 213 14.35 -8.10 -1.68
CA ILE A 213 13.00 -8.65 -1.47
C ILE A 213 13.13 -9.83 -0.51
N ILE A 214 12.45 -9.73 0.64
CA ILE A 214 12.47 -10.80 1.66
C ILE A 214 11.24 -11.69 1.57
N GLU A 215 10.15 -11.18 1.02
CA GLU A 215 8.93 -11.94 0.77
C GLU A 215 8.23 -11.37 -0.46
N ASN A 216 7.64 -12.25 -1.28
CA ASN A 216 6.81 -11.86 -2.43
C ASN A 216 5.73 -12.92 -2.64
N ALA A 217 4.51 -12.63 -2.23
CA ALA A 217 3.43 -13.60 -2.26
C ALA A 217 2.05 -12.94 -2.32
N ARG A 218 1.02 -13.78 -2.43
CA ARG A 218 -0.37 -13.33 -2.26
C ARG A 218 -0.61 -12.90 -0.83
N MET A 219 -1.35 -11.81 -0.63
CA MET A 219 -1.73 -11.29 0.68
C MET A 219 -2.36 -12.40 1.56
N SER A 220 -3.30 -13.16 1.02
CA SER A 220 -3.94 -14.26 1.75
C SER A 220 -2.98 -15.37 2.17
N SER A 221 -1.91 -15.61 1.39
CA SER A 221 -0.89 -16.61 1.72
C SER A 221 0.05 -16.12 2.82
N ILE A 222 0.37 -14.84 2.81
CA ILE A 222 1.19 -14.21 3.88
C ILE A 222 0.42 -14.21 5.20
N LEU A 223 -0.83 -13.76 5.18
CA LEU A 223 -1.65 -13.71 6.40
C LEU A 223 -1.87 -15.11 7.02
N ARG A 224 -1.87 -16.17 6.21
CA ARG A 224 -1.92 -17.56 6.71
C ARG A 224 -0.62 -18.05 7.37
N LYS A 225 0.50 -17.37 7.15
CA LYS A 225 1.78 -17.69 7.83
C LYS A 225 1.84 -17.17 9.27
N LEU A 226 0.87 -16.37 9.70
CA LEU A 226 0.78 -15.96 11.11
C LEU A 226 0.62 -17.20 11.99
N GLN A 227 1.61 -17.46 12.80
CA GLN A 227 1.61 -18.58 13.76
C GLN A 227 0.78 -18.28 15.00
N ARG A 228 0.46 -17.02 15.25
CA ARG A 228 -0.26 -16.55 16.42
C ARG A 228 -1.13 -15.35 16.05
N GLU A 229 -2.39 -15.39 16.41
CA GLU A 229 -3.30 -14.25 16.30
C GLU A 229 -3.70 -13.79 17.70
N VAL A 230 -3.68 -12.48 17.94
CA VAL A 230 -4.07 -11.93 19.26
C VAL A 230 -5.37 -11.15 19.09
N PHE A 231 -6.37 -11.58 19.88
CA PHE A 231 -7.69 -10.96 19.87
C PHE A 231 -7.94 -10.24 21.18
N VAL A 232 -8.66 -9.13 21.12
CA VAL A 232 -9.27 -8.48 22.28
C VAL A 232 -10.75 -8.80 22.27
N LEU A 233 -11.22 -9.41 23.35
CA LEU A 233 -12.62 -9.75 23.56
C LEU A 233 -13.20 -8.86 24.64
N SER A 234 -14.37 -8.25 24.37
CA SER A 234 -15.19 -7.62 25.39
C SER A 234 -16.28 -8.60 25.81
N LEU A 235 -16.41 -8.82 27.08
CA LEU A 235 -17.38 -9.74 27.68
C LEU A 235 -18.59 -8.98 28.20
N ARG A 236 -19.74 -9.66 28.30
CA ARG A 236 -20.97 -9.07 28.80
C ARG A 236 -20.92 -8.83 30.31
N ASP A 237 -20.35 -9.78 31.01
CA ASP A 237 -20.31 -9.82 32.48
C ASP A 237 -18.87 -9.62 32.96
N PRO A 238 -18.68 -9.12 34.20
CA PRO A 238 -17.34 -8.97 34.77
C PRO A 238 -16.59 -10.29 34.87
N LEU A 239 -15.29 -10.21 34.65
CA LEU A 239 -14.37 -11.34 34.71
C LEU A 239 -14.27 -11.91 36.14
N PRO A 240 -14.25 -13.23 36.29
CA PRO A 240 -13.91 -13.86 37.56
C PRO A 240 -12.47 -13.51 37.98
N GLU A 241 -12.16 -13.56 39.29
CA GLU A 241 -10.83 -13.22 39.80
C GLU A 241 -9.71 -14.08 39.17
N ALA A 242 -10.01 -15.35 38.88
CA ALA A 242 -9.07 -16.27 38.24
C ALA A 242 -9.69 -16.87 36.97
N LEU A 243 -9.50 -16.20 35.84
CA LEU A 243 -9.85 -16.75 34.52
C LEU A 243 -8.67 -17.59 34.00
N ARG A 244 -8.91 -18.88 33.73
CA ARG A 244 -7.97 -19.74 32.98
C ARG A 244 -8.72 -20.44 31.86
N LEU A 245 -8.21 -20.32 30.67
CA LEU A 245 -8.71 -21.05 29.50
C LEU A 245 -7.62 -22.02 29.05
N ASP A 246 -7.88 -23.31 29.21
CA ASP A 246 -6.89 -24.34 28.90
C ASP A 246 -6.47 -24.29 27.46
N GLY A 247 -5.16 -24.10 27.26
CA GLY A 247 -4.54 -23.99 25.92
C GLY A 247 -4.66 -22.64 25.25
N PHE A 248 -5.10 -21.61 25.96
CA PHE A 248 -5.08 -20.21 25.48
C PHE A 248 -4.28 -19.36 26.47
N GLU A 249 -3.44 -18.49 25.92
CA GLU A 249 -2.78 -17.45 26.71
C GLU A 249 -3.74 -16.27 26.86
N VAL A 250 -4.14 -15.99 28.10
CA VAL A 250 -5.10 -14.94 28.42
C VAL A 250 -4.45 -13.87 29.27
N THR A 251 -4.61 -12.62 28.86
CA THR A 251 -4.20 -11.46 29.66
C THR A 251 -5.44 -10.59 29.91
N ARG A 252 -5.72 -10.34 31.20
CA ARG A 252 -6.79 -9.42 31.60
C ARG A 252 -6.38 -7.98 31.29
N LEU A 253 -7.24 -7.25 30.59
CA LEU A 253 -7.03 -5.83 30.30
C LEU A 253 -7.79 -4.94 31.29
N ASP A 254 -9.06 -5.27 31.54
CA ASP A 254 -9.90 -4.61 32.56
C ASP A 254 -10.91 -5.62 33.17
N ASP A 255 -12.00 -5.09 33.74
CA ASP A 255 -13.02 -5.95 34.41
C ASP A 255 -13.90 -6.70 33.40
N THR A 256 -13.94 -6.30 32.13
CA THR A 256 -14.78 -6.89 31.08
C THR A 256 -14.01 -7.19 29.79
N GLU A 257 -12.73 -6.83 29.70
CA GLU A 257 -11.92 -7.06 28.52
C GLU A 257 -10.74 -8.00 28.80
N ILE A 258 -10.56 -8.95 27.89
CA ILE A 258 -9.41 -9.86 27.87
C ILE A 258 -8.72 -9.81 26.51
N GLU A 259 -7.43 -10.03 26.56
CA GLU A 259 -6.61 -10.35 25.40
C GLU A 259 -6.36 -11.86 25.37
N VAL A 260 -6.59 -12.49 24.23
CA VAL A 260 -6.38 -13.92 24.04
C VAL A 260 -5.51 -14.16 22.81
N ALA A 261 -4.43 -14.90 23.00
CA ALA A 261 -3.60 -15.36 21.89
C ALA A 261 -4.06 -16.75 21.44
N ILE A 262 -4.27 -16.89 20.13
CA ILE A 262 -4.61 -18.15 19.47
C ILE A 262 -3.42 -18.57 18.62
N GLU A 263 -2.83 -19.71 18.92
CA GLU A 263 -1.74 -20.28 18.15
C GLU A 263 -2.25 -21.03 16.91
N ALA A 264 -1.36 -21.20 15.92
CA ALA A 264 -1.66 -21.96 14.71
C ALA A 264 -2.14 -23.39 15.03
N GLY A 265 -3.28 -23.76 14.45
CA GLY A 265 -3.91 -25.08 14.68
C GLY A 265 -5.08 -25.06 15.67
N ARG A 266 -5.36 -23.94 16.32
CA ARG A 266 -6.59 -23.72 17.09
C ARG A 266 -7.51 -22.74 16.37
N ASP A 267 -8.79 -22.80 16.70
CA ASP A 267 -9.78 -21.91 16.09
C ASP A 267 -10.60 -21.12 17.13
N LEU A 268 -11.30 -20.11 16.64
CA LEU A 268 -12.17 -19.26 17.46
C LEU A 268 -13.34 -20.05 18.09
N ASN A 269 -13.78 -21.17 17.49
CA ASN A 269 -14.88 -21.95 18.04
C ASN A 269 -14.44 -22.66 19.32
N GLU A 270 -13.18 -23.14 19.38
CA GLU A 270 -12.61 -23.71 20.61
C GLU A 270 -12.55 -22.65 21.73
N LEU A 271 -12.13 -21.43 21.38
CA LEU A 271 -12.09 -20.32 22.34
C LEU A 271 -13.49 -19.98 22.86
N PHE A 272 -14.49 -19.84 21.97
CA PHE A 272 -15.86 -19.54 22.37
C PHE A 272 -16.48 -20.67 23.20
N ALA A 273 -16.18 -21.92 22.88
CA ALA A 273 -16.63 -23.06 23.67
C ALA A 273 -16.03 -23.03 25.11
N ALA A 274 -14.73 -22.74 25.25
CA ALA A 274 -14.05 -22.63 26.51
C ALA A 274 -14.61 -21.48 27.39
N LEU A 275 -14.89 -20.32 26.79
CA LEU A 275 -15.52 -19.18 27.48
C LEU A 275 -16.95 -19.51 27.92
N SER A 276 -17.75 -20.12 27.02
CA SER A 276 -19.12 -20.51 27.33
C SER A 276 -19.18 -21.58 28.46
N ALA A 277 -18.25 -22.51 28.52
CA ALA A 277 -18.15 -23.50 29.59
C ALA A 277 -17.90 -22.88 30.97
N GLN A 278 -17.33 -21.66 31.02
CA GLN A 278 -17.16 -20.87 32.25
C GLN A 278 -18.29 -19.83 32.46
N GLY A 279 -19.37 -19.90 31.66
CA GLY A 279 -20.51 -19.01 31.79
C GLY A 279 -20.26 -17.59 31.24
N LEU A 280 -19.16 -17.37 30.48
CA LEU A 280 -18.79 -16.08 29.97
C LEU A 280 -19.35 -15.90 28.54
N SER A 281 -20.00 -14.75 28.31
CA SER A 281 -20.58 -14.39 27.02
C SER A 281 -19.77 -13.29 26.33
N VAL A 282 -19.31 -13.55 25.11
CA VAL A 282 -18.58 -12.57 24.31
C VAL A 282 -19.56 -11.58 23.68
N GLN A 283 -19.35 -10.30 23.91
CA GLN A 283 -20.13 -9.20 23.32
C GLN A 283 -19.49 -8.70 22.02
N SER A 284 -18.17 -8.55 21.99
CA SER A 284 -17.42 -8.18 20.81
C SER A 284 -16.04 -8.85 20.76
N LEU A 285 -15.53 -9.01 19.54
CA LEU A 285 -14.20 -9.52 19.27
C LEU A 285 -13.55 -8.64 18.20
N ARG A 286 -12.30 -8.26 18.45
CA ARG A 286 -11.48 -7.55 17.48
C ARG A 286 -10.04 -8.05 17.52
N ASN A 287 -9.32 -7.98 16.41
CA ASN A 287 -7.89 -8.22 16.43
C ASN A 287 -7.19 -7.12 17.25
N LYS A 288 -6.17 -7.48 18.04
CA LYS A 288 -5.37 -6.52 18.81
C LYS A 288 -4.56 -5.60 17.92
N ALA A 289 -3.90 -6.16 16.92
CA ALA A 289 -3.12 -5.46 15.93
C ALA A 289 -3.56 -5.85 14.52
N ASN A 290 -3.12 -5.08 13.53
CA ASN A 290 -3.27 -5.47 12.14
C ASN A 290 -2.43 -6.74 11.89
N ARG A 291 -3.05 -7.78 11.30
CA ARG A 291 -2.41 -9.09 11.06
C ARG A 291 -1.12 -8.97 10.25
N LEU A 292 -1.12 -8.08 9.27
CA LEU A 292 0.05 -7.83 8.45
C LEU A 292 1.17 -7.13 9.24
N GLU A 293 0.83 -6.33 10.26
CA GLU A 293 1.79 -5.65 11.14
C GLU A 293 2.57 -6.64 12.02
N GLU A 294 1.87 -7.59 12.63
CA GLU A 294 2.51 -8.65 13.43
C GLU A 294 3.49 -9.48 12.60
N LEU A 295 3.07 -9.85 11.39
CA LEU A 295 3.92 -10.59 10.46
C LEU A 295 5.13 -9.78 10.01
N PHE A 296 4.90 -8.51 9.66
CA PHE A 296 5.95 -7.61 9.20
C PHE A 296 7.05 -7.42 10.27
N LEU A 297 6.66 -7.20 11.53
CA LEU A 297 7.60 -7.10 12.65
C LEU A 297 8.40 -8.39 12.83
N GLY A 298 7.72 -9.54 12.79
CA GLY A 298 8.37 -10.86 12.88
C GLY A 298 9.41 -11.12 11.78
N LEU A 299 9.11 -10.76 10.53
CA LEU A 299 10.03 -10.94 9.40
C LEU A 299 11.25 -10.01 9.47
N VAL A 300 11.07 -8.77 9.91
CA VAL A 300 12.16 -7.79 10.07
C VAL A 300 13.07 -8.15 11.25
N ASP A 301 12.50 -8.60 12.37
CA ASP A 301 13.27 -8.98 13.58
C ASP A 301 14.08 -10.27 13.39
N THR A 302 13.52 -11.27 12.70
CA THR A 302 14.23 -12.52 12.40
C THR A 302 15.51 -12.25 11.60
N LYS A 303 15.46 -11.29 10.67
CA LYS A 303 16.63 -10.93 9.84
C LYS A 303 17.69 -10.15 10.63
N LYS A 304 17.27 -9.31 11.60
CA LYS A 304 18.22 -8.60 12.49
C LYS A 304 19.00 -9.58 13.37
N GLN A 305 18.33 -10.62 13.87
CA GLN A 305 18.97 -11.67 14.68
C GLN A 305 19.94 -12.54 13.84
N ALA A 306 19.57 -12.88 12.61
CA ALA A 306 20.44 -13.64 11.70
C ALA A 306 21.68 -12.84 11.23
N GLY A 307 21.56 -11.50 11.13
CA GLY A 307 22.68 -10.61 10.74
C GLY A 307 23.61 -10.20 11.90
N ALA A 308 23.20 -10.38 13.14
CA ALA A 308 24.00 -10.07 14.34
C ALA A 308 24.91 -11.23 14.79
N GLY A 309 24.79 -12.41 14.13
CA GLY A 309 25.56 -13.62 14.43
C GLY A 309 26.64 -13.96 13.39
N SER A 310 27.00 -12.99 12.49
CA SER A 310 28.01 -13.22 11.43
C SER A 310 29.21 -12.30 11.62
#